data_9c9f38c6d4786d255bb3fd7d3ba9d756
#
_entry.id   9c9f38c6d4786d255bb3fd7d3ba9d756
#
_cell.length_a   1.000
_cell.length_b   1.000
_cell.length_c   1.000
_cell.angle_alpha   90.00
_cell.angle_beta   90.00
_cell.angle_gamma   90.00
#
_symmetry.space_group_name_H-M   'P 1'
#
loop_
_entity.id
_entity.type
_entity.pdbx_description
1 polymer ?
#
loop_
_entity_poly.entity_id
_entity_poly.type
_entity_poly.pdbx_seq_one_letter_code
_entity_poly.pdbx_strand_id
1 'polypeptide(L)'
;MAQWRKDTQEYRAQDTTNFEVYMRGDRYGNIIDDGPTSISSFDEAISVPITPVIQADALYGLPARKFETFTSAGGSATTTPTLFQCSTGTSVGGFGVIRTRQVVRYKPGQGALARFTAAFTTGVASYTQRAGFFSQEQAIQVGYDGTSFGVLIENDGKAHIQKFAITTLDAGDVTVTLNSVAYAAVTVSGTTLGDRIASLSAGLEAIGAFDAAWIVEFDTTQISFLSKSVGAKGGTYSMTSTATISVTGSTLQSGVAHTDEWIPQTSFSEDKLNGTGASQMDIDPTKLNVYQIQYRWLGAGEMRFSVEVPDGNLVIFHKKRFGNLNTDVSIDNPAMKLGYVAASLGGTGSNIVVTGASLLGGIEGLLEPTFLPSSVNNSRSSGMTSTSDHHVVLAVKNNIIHNSKINTRELILREISAAAATAGGVPVTVTIWFNAPTADPLVWVDESTETPISYSTTETEVTTSGQVPIYSFLISNDGHDNIDLESLRMIIPPQNYIIISVNASSTISRASAALTWVED
;
A
#
# COMPACT_ATOMS: atom_id res chain seq x y z
N MET A 1 48.09 8.87 25.09
CA MET A 1 48.12 8.05 23.85
C MET A 1 47.33 6.80 24.11
N ALA A 2 46.17 6.63 23.45
CA ALA A 2 45.35 5.44 23.62
C ALA A 2 46.08 4.22 23.08
N GLN A 3 46.20 3.16 23.88
CA GLN A 3 46.74 1.86 23.43
C GLN A 3 45.56 0.93 23.11
N TRP A 4 45.50 0.49 21.88
CA TRP A 4 44.53 -0.51 21.44
C TRP A 4 45.07 -1.92 21.73
N ARG A 5 44.34 -2.70 22.50
CA ARG A 5 44.62 -4.13 22.68
C ARG A 5 43.59 -4.96 21.92
N LYS A 6 44.06 -5.91 21.15
CA LYS A 6 43.22 -6.92 20.51
C LYS A 6 43.15 -8.13 21.44
N ASP A 7 41.99 -8.36 22.02
CA ASP A 7 41.72 -9.58 22.77
C ASP A 7 40.41 -10.17 22.20
N THR A 8 40.53 -11.33 21.59
CA THR A 8 39.43 -12.17 21.07
C THR A 8 38.24 -11.40 20.44
N GLN A 9 38.50 -10.63 19.36
CA GLN A 9 37.52 -9.83 18.63
C GLN A 9 37.02 -8.57 19.35
N GLU A 10 37.54 -8.22 20.52
CA GLU A 10 37.24 -6.96 21.19
C GLU A 10 38.44 -6.00 21.07
N TYR A 11 38.15 -4.76 20.69
CA TYR A 11 39.14 -3.67 20.72
C TYR A 11 38.86 -2.80 21.94
N ARG A 12 39.82 -2.73 22.87
CA ARG A 12 39.76 -1.89 24.05
C ARG A 12 40.55 -0.62 23.84
N ALA A 13 39.91 0.55 23.95
CA ALA A 13 40.60 1.83 24.07
C ALA A 13 40.72 2.17 25.56
N GLN A 14 41.94 2.21 26.10
CA GLN A 14 42.17 2.77 27.44
C GLN A 14 42.36 4.28 27.33
N ASP A 15 41.41 5.04 27.86
CA ASP A 15 41.62 6.44 28.16
C ASP A 15 42.26 6.59 29.56
N THR A 16 43.09 7.61 29.70
CA THR A 16 43.85 7.90 30.92
C THR A 16 42.98 8.45 32.06
N THR A 17 41.66 8.50 31.89
CA THR A 17 40.70 9.06 32.85
C THR A 17 39.66 8.06 33.37
N ASN A 18 39.95 6.76 33.39
CA ASN A 18 39.14 5.69 33.98
C ASN A 18 37.82 5.32 33.25
N PHE A 19 37.63 5.66 32.00
CA PHE A 19 36.54 5.09 31.20
C PHE A 19 37.11 4.10 30.17
N GLU A 20 36.77 2.82 30.33
CA GLU A 20 37.02 1.80 29.31
C GLU A 20 35.86 1.88 28.30
N VAL A 21 36.12 2.36 27.08
CA VAL A 21 35.16 2.28 25.97
C VAL A 21 35.44 0.97 25.22
N TYR A 22 34.49 0.07 25.30
CA TYR A 22 34.53 -1.17 24.53
C TYR A 22 33.95 -0.90 23.13
N MET A 23 34.78 -1.01 22.10
CA MET A 23 34.30 -1.08 20.73
C MET A 23 34.50 -2.50 20.23
N ARG A 24 33.40 -3.13 19.81
CA ARG A 24 33.47 -4.42 19.12
C ARG A 24 33.91 -4.24 17.68
N GLY A 25 34.81 -5.08 17.21
CA GLY A 25 35.20 -5.14 15.82
C GLY A 25 34.80 -6.47 15.19
N ASP A 26 34.45 -6.47 13.92
CA ASP A 26 34.29 -7.68 13.15
C ASP A 26 35.68 -8.33 12.87
N ARG A 27 35.64 -9.52 12.26
CA ARG A 27 36.89 -10.24 11.89
C ARG A 27 37.78 -9.47 10.87
N TYR A 28 37.27 -8.41 10.27
CA TYR A 28 37.95 -7.55 9.30
C TYR A 28 38.46 -6.26 9.92
N GLY A 29 38.15 -5.99 11.21
CA GLY A 29 38.61 -4.80 11.93
C GLY A 29 37.68 -3.59 11.83
N ASN A 30 36.48 -3.75 11.29
CA ASN A 30 35.47 -2.69 11.30
C ASN A 30 34.86 -2.59 12.70
N ILE A 31 34.53 -1.36 13.13
CA ILE A 31 33.83 -1.13 14.39
C ILE A 31 32.39 -1.63 14.23
N ILE A 32 31.94 -2.51 15.13
CA ILE A 32 30.57 -2.98 15.20
C ILE A 32 29.89 -2.31 16.39
N ASP A 33 28.76 -1.66 16.12
CA ASP A 33 27.81 -1.31 17.15
C ASP A 33 26.71 -2.38 17.14
N ASP A 34 26.53 -3.11 18.24
CA ASP A 34 25.57 -4.22 18.34
C ASP A 34 24.11 -3.75 18.47
N GLY A 35 23.86 -2.46 18.54
CA GLY A 35 22.50 -1.93 18.63
C GLY A 35 21.78 -2.00 17.28
N PRO A 36 20.57 -2.58 17.21
CA PRO A 36 19.82 -2.67 15.96
C PRO A 36 19.37 -1.31 15.40
N THR A 37 19.57 -0.23 16.15
CA THR A 37 19.22 1.14 15.76
C THR A 37 20.38 1.99 15.32
N SER A 38 21.60 1.58 15.63
CA SER A 38 22.82 2.31 15.25
C SER A 38 23.52 1.72 14.02
N ILE A 39 22.99 0.65 13.46
CA ILE A 39 23.54 -0.01 12.29
C ILE A 39 22.46 -0.15 11.22
N SER A 40 22.83 0.17 9.97
CA SER A 40 21.95 -0.05 8.83
C SER A 40 21.73 -1.54 8.57
N SER A 41 20.77 -1.87 7.69
CA SER A 41 20.59 -3.24 7.22
C SER A 41 21.83 -3.81 6.49
N PHE A 42 22.79 -2.95 6.14
CA PHE A 42 24.06 -3.30 5.51
C PHE A 42 25.25 -3.39 6.49
N ASP A 43 25.01 -3.40 7.80
CA ASP A 43 26.04 -3.38 8.87
C ASP A 43 26.88 -2.09 8.91
N GLU A 44 26.40 -1.01 8.31
CA GLU A 44 27.05 0.30 8.36
C GLU A 44 26.55 1.08 9.57
N ALA A 45 27.41 1.82 10.26
CA ALA A 45 26.97 2.73 11.33
C ALA A 45 25.99 3.78 10.74
N ILE A 46 24.79 3.85 11.29
CA ILE A 46 23.78 4.81 10.84
C ILE A 46 24.22 6.20 11.33
N SER A 47 24.76 7.00 10.41
CA SER A 47 25.01 8.43 10.61
C SER A 47 23.90 9.31 10.08
N VAL A 48 22.87 8.70 9.44
CA VAL A 48 21.76 9.39 8.80
C VAL A 48 20.45 9.00 9.51
N PRO A 49 19.56 9.94 9.80
CA PRO A 49 18.28 9.63 10.41
C PRO A 49 17.42 8.77 9.47
N ILE A 50 16.59 7.91 10.08
CA ILE A 50 15.56 7.18 9.33
C ILE A 50 14.60 8.22 8.72
N THR A 51 14.40 8.16 7.41
CA THR A 51 13.37 8.95 6.73
C THR A 51 12.04 8.21 6.83
N PRO A 52 11.08 8.69 7.65
CA PRO A 52 9.78 8.06 7.77
C PRO A 52 8.98 8.29 6.49
N VAL A 53 8.45 7.21 5.93
CA VAL A 53 7.50 7.21 4.81
C VAL A 53 6.08 7.08 5.35
N ILE A 54 5.89 6.18 6.31
CA ILE A 54 4.61 5.89 6.96
C ILE A 54 4.74 6.17 8.45
N GLN A 55 3.82 6.97 8.98
CA GLN A 55 3.65 7.18 10.42
C GLN A 55 2.17 7.16 10.76
N ALA A 56 1.76 6.25 11.62
CA ALA A 56 0.37 6.13 12.02
C ALA A 56 0.22 5.62 13.45
N ASP A 57 -0.80 6.11 14.11
CA ASP A 57 -1.27 5.67 15.41
C ASP A 57 -2.78 5.42 15.37
N ALA A 58 -3.29 4.70 16.36
CA ALA A 58 -4.70 4.34 16.45
C ALA A 58 -5.56 5.39 17.17
N LEU A 59 -4.97 6.51 17.63
CA LEU A 59 -5.61 7.45 18.53
C LEU A 59 -6.87 8.09 17.95
N TYR A 60 -6.87 8.34 16.63
CA TYR A 60 -7.98 9.00 15.93
C TYR A 60 -8.70 8.08 14.94
N GLY A 61 -8.70 6.77 15.18
CA GLY A 61 -9.39 5.80 14.35
C GLY A 61 -8.61 5.38 13.10
N LEU A 62 -9.34 4.91 12.08
CA LEU A 62 -8.81 4.42 10.80
C LEU A 62 -9.18 5.38 9.66
N PRO A 63 -8.47 6.50 9.46
CA PRO A 63 -8.76 7.38 8.35
C PRO A 63 -8.61 6.65 7.00
N ALA A 64 -9.67 6.63 6.18
CA ALA A 64 -9.67 5.94 4.89
C ALA A 64 -8.60 6.46 3.91
N ARG A 65 -8.06 7.65 4.13
CA ARG A 65 -6.95 8.21 3.36
C ARG A 65 -5.60 7.55 3.68
N LYS A 66 -5.45 7.00 4.91
CA LYS A 66 -4.20 6.36 5.38
C LYS A 66 -4.27 4.85 5.35
N PHE A 67 -5.45 4.28 5.58
CA PHE A 67 -5.64 2.84 5.75
C PHE A 67 -6.63 2.26 4.75
N GLU A 68 -6.44 1.01 4.43
CA GLU A 68 -7.41 0.10 3.84
C GLU A 68 -7.73 -0.99 4.85
N THR A 69 -8.99 -1.39 4.86
CA THR A 69 -9.48 -2.47 5.75
C THR A 69 -10.19 -3.52 4.92
N PHE A 70 -9.98 -4.78 5.29
CA PHE A 70 -10.67 -5.91 4.66
C PHE A 70 -11.21 -6.82 5.75
N THR A 71 -12.44 -7.28 5.59
CA THR A 71 -13.10 -8.18 6.56
C THR A 71 -13.94 -9.21 5.84
N SER A 72 -14.13 -10.38 6.45
CA SER A 72 -15.02 -11.41 5.96
C SER A 72 -15.56 -12.27 7.09
N ALA A 73 -16.71 -12.91 6.87
CA ALA A 73 -17.30 -13.95 7.72
C ALA A 73 -17.33 -13.62 9.24
N GLY A 74 -17.69 -12.38 9.58
CA GLY A 74 -17.78 -11.93 10.97
C GLY A 74 -16.46 -11.46 11.59
N GLY A 75 -15.38 -11.43 10.82
CA GLY A 75 -14.14 -10.76 11.22
C GLY A 75 -14.29 -9.25 11.25
N SER A 76 -13.40 -8.56 11.95
CA SER A 76 -13.43 -7.11 12.06
C SER A 76 -12.05 -6.47 11.91
N ALA A 77 -12.03 -5.23 11.43
CA ALA A 77 -10.88 -4.36 11.32
C ALA A 77 -11.30 -2.97 11.83
N THR A 78 -10.89 -2.61 13.03
CA THR A 78 -11.40 -1.44 13.75
C THR A 78 -10.32 -0.84 14.65
N THR A 79 -10.65 0.18 15.42
CA THR A 79 -9.85 0.67 16.53
C THR A 79 -10.64 0.54 17.84
N THR A 80 -9.96 0.16 18.91
CA THR A 80 -10.35 0.48 20.28
C THR A 80 -9.81 1.88 20.62
N PRO A 81 -10.11 2.49 21.75
CA PRO A 81 -9.75 3.90 21.96
C PRO A 81 -8.31 4.30 21.62
N THR A 82 -7.35 3.39 21.70
CA THR A 82 -5.92 3.67 21.45
C THR A 82 -5.18 2.58 20.69
N LEU A 83 -5.89 1.56 20.20
CA LEU A 83 -5.28 0.40 19.53
C LEU A 83 -5.98 0.11 18.21
N PHE A 84 -5.22 -0.16 17.18
CA PHE A 84 -5.67 -0.93 16.00
C PHE A 84 -6.10 -2.32 16.45
N GLN A 85 -7.15 -2.85 15.87
CA GLN A 85 -7.67 -4.17 16.21
C GLN A 85 -8.14 -4.91 14.96
N CYS A 86 -7.54 -6.07 14.70
CA CYS A 86 -8.02 -7.03 13.71
C CYS A 86 -8.51 -8.28 14.43
N SER A 87 -9.67 -8.79 14.07
CA SER A 87 -10.21 -10.03 14.66
C SER A 87 -10.81 -10.95 13.61
N THR A 88 -10.82 -12.26 13.91
CA THR A 88 -11.40 -13.27 13.03
C THR A 88 -12.92 -13.40 13.19
N GLY A 89 -13.50 -12.95 14.31
CA GLY A 89 -14.80 -13.46 14.71
C GLY A 89 -14.75 -14.96 14.99
N THR A 90 -15.91 -15.61 15.06
CA THR A 90 -16.02 -17.05 15.40
C THR A 90 -16.38 -17.94 14.23
N SER A 91 -16.55 -17.39 13.04
CA SER A 91 -16.97 -18.12 11.83
C SER A 91 -15.78 -18.65 11.03
N VAL A 92 -15.99 -19.74 10.30
CA VAL A 92 -15.02 -20.25 9.32
C VAL A 92 -14.74 -19.17 8.26
N GLY A 93 -13.46 -18.97 7.91
CA GLY A 93 -13.04 -17.99 6.91
C GLY A 93 -13.18 -16.54 7.37
N GLY A 94 -13.44 -16.31 8.68
CA GLY A 94 -13.43 -14.97 9.25
C GLY A 94 -12.04 -14.37 9.23
N PHE A 95 -11.92 -13.14 8.77
CA PHE A 95 -10.66 -12.38 8.84
C PHE A 95 -10.89 -10.88 9.03
N GLY A 96 -9.87 -10.23 9.60
CA GLY A 96 -9.75 -8.80 9.68
C GLY A 96 -8.33 -8.38 9.29
N VAL A 97 -8.22 -7.36 8.44
CA VAL A 97 -6.96 -6.79 7.96
C VAL A 97 -7.03 -5.27 8.05
N ILE A 98 -6.00 -4.68 8.64
CA ILE A 98 -5.71 -3.24 8.58
C ILE A 98 -4.35 -3.10 7.94
N ARG A 99 -4.24 -2.34 6.85
CA ARG A 99 -2.94 -2.02 6.25
C ARG A 99 -2.89 -0.58 5.74
N THR A 100 -1.70 -0.05 5.63
CA THR A 100 -1.49 1.30 5.09
C THR A 100 -1.80 1.35 3.60
N ARG A 101 -2.25 2.51 3.09
CA ARG A 101 -2.34 2.75 1.65
C ARG A 101 -0.98 3.00 1.05
N GLN A 102 -0.15 3.78 1.75
CA GLN A 102 1.23 4.03 1.35
C GLN A 102 2.08 2.77 1.47
N VAL A 103 3.07 2.69 0.61
CA VAL A 103 4.04 1.60 0.49
C VAL A 103 5.38 2.09 1.03
N VAL A 104 6.05 1.29 1.84
CA VAL A 104 7.46 1.51 2.13
C VAL A 104 8.24 1.01 0.94
N ARG A 105 8.74 1.93 0.13
CA ARG A 105 9.47 1.60 -1.09
C ARG A 105 10.93 1.40 -0.78
N TYR A 106 11.42 0.26 -1.21
CA TYR A 106 12.83 -0.03 -1.12
C TYR A 106 13.62 0.82 -2.13
N LYS A 107 14.69 1.42 -1.68
CA LYS A 107 15.66 2.12 -2.52
C LYS A 107 16.95 1.31 -2.61
N PRO A 108 17.46 1.00 -3.80
CA PRO A 108 18.70 0.26 -3.94
C PRO A 108 19.86 0.92 -3.19
N GLY A 109 20.56 0.13 -2.36
CA GLY A 109 21.66 0.63 -1.52
C GLY A 109 21.24 1.16 -0.15
N GLN A 110 19.93 1.27 0.14
CA GLN A 110 19.39 1.64 1.45
C GLN A 110 18.64 0.47 2.07
N GLY A 111 18.49 0.45 3.39
CA GLY A 111 17.61 -0.50 4.07
C GLY A 111 16.18 0.02 4.15
N ALA A 112 15.21 -0.88 4.27
CA ALA A 112 13.86 -0.55 4.66
C ALA A 112 13.60 -1.06 6.08
N LEU A 113 12.81 -0.30 6.85
CA LEU A 113 12.55 -0.54 8.26
C LEU A 113 11.07 -0.40 8.56
N ALA A 114 10.52 -1.33 9.34
CA ALA A 114 9.25 -1.18 10.03
C ALA A 114 9.47 -1.25 11.53
N ARG A 115 8.84 -0.34 12.30
CA ARG A 115 8.75 -0.41 13.75
C ARG A 115 7.30 -0.28 14.15
N PHE A 116 6.81 -1.23 14.94
CA PHE A 116 5.39 -1.28 15.31
C PHE A 116 5.19 -1.95 16.65
N THR A 117 4.09 -1.64 17.31
CA THR A 117 3.64 -2.39 18.49
C THR A 117 2.66 -3.47 18.07
N ALA A 118 2.75 -4.64 18.68
CA ALA A 118 1.75 -5.69 18.53
C ALA A 118 1.56 -6.48 19.81
N ALA A 119 0.30 -6.88 20.06
CA ALA A 119 -0.07 -7.91 21.00
C ALA A 119 -1.01 -8.90 20.31
N PHE A 120 -0.83 -10.18 20.59
CA PHE A 120 -1.54 -11.28 19.96
C PHE A 120 -2.38 -12.03 20.98
N THR A 121 -3.51 -12.57 20.58
CA THR A 121 -4.18 -13.61 21.37
C THR A 121 -3.28 -14.84 21.42
N THR A 122 -3.29 -15.62 22.47
CA THR A 122 -2.60 -16.93 22.50
C THR A 122 -2.94 -17.74 21.25
N GLY A 123 -1.92 -18.26 20.59
CA GLY A 123 -2.08 -18.98 19.31
C GLY A 123 -3.05 -20.17 19.42
N VAL A 124 -3.91 -20.32 18.42
CA VAL A 124 -4.92 -21.39 18.33
C VAL A 124 -4.79 -22.08 16.97
N ALA A 125 -4.84 -23.40 16.96
CA ALA A 125 -4.76 -24.19 15.73
C ALA A 125 -5.80 -23.76 14.68
N SER A 126 -5.40 -23.74 13.42
CA SER A 126 -6.21 -23.31 12.28
C SER A 126 -6.57 -21.82 12.26
N TYR A 127 -5.76 -21.00 12.94
CA TYR A 127 -5.82 -19.53 12.88
C TYR A 127 -4.43 -18.96 12.66
N THR A 128 -4.37 -17.73 12.11
CA THR A 128 -3.14 -16.95 12.01
C THR A 128 -3.38 -15.52 12.45
N GLN A 129 -2.38 -14.91 13.07
CA GLN A 129 -2.39 -13.52 13.50
C GLN A 129 -0.99 -12.95 13.38
N ARG A 130 -0.82 -11.88 12.64
CA ARG A 130 0.49 -11.38 12.23
C ARG A 130 0.50 -9.87 12.11
N ALA A 131 1.70 -9.28 12.23
CA ALA A 131 1.95 -7.86 12.05
C ALA A 131 3.29 -7.63 11.35
N GLY A 132 3.40 -6.59 10.53
CA GLY A 132 4.61 -6.23 9.83
C GLY A 132 4.38 -5.78 8.40
N PHE A 133 5.35 -6.04 7.55
CA PHE A 133 5.27 -5.76 6.11
C PHE A 133 4.46 -6.82 5.37
N PHE A 134 3.56 -6.40 4.51
CA PHE A 134 2.92 -7.30 3.56
C PHE A 134 2.27 -6.56 2.39
N SER A 135 2.22 -7.24 1.28
CA SER A 135 1.43 -6.89 0.12
C SER A 135 0.42 -8.01 -0.14
N GLN A 136 -0.14 -8.07 -1.32
CA GLN A 136 -0.95 -9.20 -1.75
C GLN A 136 -0.09 -10.42 -2.11
N GLU A 137 1.15 -10.19 -2.53
CA GLU A 137 2.03 -11.20 -3.13
C GLU A 137 3.21 -11.60 -2.22
N GLN A 138 3.55 -10.79 -1.21
CA GLN A 138 4.68 -11.04 -0.31
C GLN A 138 4.38 -10.56 1.11
N ALA A 139 5.09 -11.15 2.09
CA ALA A 139 5.05 -10.69 3.48
C ALA A 139 6.37 -10.93 4.23
N ILE A 140 6.65 -10.05 5.20
CA ILE A 140 7.68 -10.22 6.24
C ILE A 140 7.00 -9.82 7.56
N GLN A 141 6.64 -10.80 8.38
CA GLN A 141 5.76 -10.57 9.54
C GLN A 141 6.22 -11.33 10.78
N VAL A 142 5.80 -10.83 11.93
CA VAL A 142 5.91 -11.50 13.23
C VAL A 142 4.50 -11.89 13.69
N GLY A 143 4.34 -13.01 14.38
CA GLY A 143 3.06 -13.40 14.96
C GLY A 143 2.90 -14.89 15.21
N TYR A 144 1.70 -15.40 15.02
CA TYR A 144 1.37 -16.80 15.20
C TYR A 144 0.90 -17.46 13.90
N ASP A 145 1.38 -18.66 13.67
CA ASP A 145 0.78 -19.64 12.77
C ASP A 145 0.29 -20.84 13.60
N GLY A 146 -1.02 -20.99 13.68
CA GLY A 146 -1.63 -21.91 14.63
C GLY A 146 -1.23 -21.56 16.08
N THR A 147 -0.60 -22.50 16.75
CA THR A 147 -0.09 -22.36 18.13
C THR A 147 1.37 -21.93 18.20
N SER A 148 2.05 -21.80 17.05
CA SER A 148 3.48 -21.48 16.97
C SER A 148 3.68 -19.98 16.86
N PHE A 149 4.42 -19.36 17.79
CA PHE A 149 4.93 -18.01 17.66
C PHE A 149 6.21 -18.00 16.81
N GLY A 150 6.36 -17.02 15.93
CA GLY A 150 7.51 -16.97 15.03
C GLY A 150 7.50 -15.78 14.06
N VAL A 151 8.26 -15.94 12.99
CA VAL A 151 8.29 -15.01 11.86
C VAL A 151 7.91 -15.73 10.58
N LEU A 152 7.24 -15.00 9.69
CA LEU A 152 6.84 -15.45 8.37
C LEU A 152 7.59 -14.66 7.30
N ILE A 153 8.06 -15.37 6.28
CA ILE A 153 8.52 -14.81 5.02
C ILE A 153 7.70 -15.48 3.92
N GLU A 154 6.85 -14.71 3.23
CA GLU A 154 6.07 -15.16 2.06
C GLU A 154 6.65 -14.54 0.80
N ASN A 155 6.85 -15.34 -0.24
CA ASN A 155 7.35 -14.92 -1.54
C ASN A 155 6.67 -15.69 -2.68
N ASP A 156 7.03 -15.38 -3.94
CA ASP A 156 6.58 -16.05 -5.18
C ASP A 156 5.07 -15.96 -5.44
N GLY A 157 4.28 -15.43 -4.52
CA GLY A 157 2.86 -15.24 -4.74
C GLY A 157 2.59 -14.33 -5.94
N LYS A 158 1.65 -14.76 -6.82
CA LYS A 158 1.16 -13.94 -7.94
C LYS A 158 -0.35 -13.89 -7.93
N ALA A 159 -0.88 -12.69 -8.00
CA ALA A 159 -2.29 -12.49 -8.26
C ALA A 159 -2.60 -12.77 -9.73
N HIS A 160 -3.77 -13.31 -10.01
CA HIS A 160 -4.19 -13.50 -11.41
C HIS A 160 -4.68 -12.17 -12.00
N ILE A 161 -4.21 -11.86 -13.23
CA ILE A 161 -4.67 -10.68 -13.98
C ILE A 161 -5.26 -11.15 -15.29
N GLN A 162 -6.58 -10.93 -15.45
CA GLN A 162 -7.33 -11.21 -16.67
C GLN A 162 -7.71 -9.90 -17.36
N LYS A 163 -7.43 -9.79 -18.64
CA LYS A 163 -7.78 -8.64 -19.49
C LYS A 163 -8.82 -9.04 -20.52
N PHE A 164 -9.73 -8.14 -20.82
CA PHE A 164 -10.61 -8.17 -21.98
C PHE A 164 -10.42 -6.90 -22.81
N ALA A 165 -9.89 -7.03 -24.00
CA ALA A 165 -9.91 -5.98 -25.01
C ALA A 165 -11.30 -5.96 -25.66
N ILE A 166 -11.92 -4.78 -25.75
CA ILE A 166 -13.30 -4.60 -26.18
C ILE A 166 -13.30 -3.71 -27.43
N THR A 167 -13.81 -4.22 -28.53
CA THR A 167 -13.98 -3.44 -29.76
C THR A 167 -15.41 -2.96 -29.96
N THR A 168 -16.38 -3.69 -29.42
CA THR A 168 -17.79 -3.32 -29.44
C THR A 168 -18.45 -3.74 -28.12
N LEU A 169 -19.21 -2.85 -27.56
CA LEU A 169 -20.06 -3.10 -26.39
C LEU A 169 -21.28 -2.19 -26.51
N ASP A 170 -22.43 -2.76 -26.91
CA ASP A 170 -23.67 -2.01 -26.97
C ASP A 170 -24.37 -1.99 -25.62
N ALA A 171 -25.25 -1.00 -25.42
CA ALA A 171 -26.08 -0.89 -24.20
C ALA A 171 -26.95 -2.14 -24.03
N GLY A 172 -26.93 -2.72 -22.84
CA GLY A 172 -27.65 -3.96 -22.51
C GLY A 172 -27.08 -4.61 -21.26
N ASP A 173 -27.57 -5.79 -20.94
CA ASP A 173 -27.11 -6.53 -19.76
C ASP A 173 -25.84 -7.34 -20.08
N VAL A 174 -24.80 -7.13 -19.32
CA VAL A 174 -23.50 -7.80 -19.45
C VAL A 174 -23.26 -8.72 -18.25
N THR A 175 -22.95 -9.97 -18.55
CA THR A 175 -22.51 -10.96 -17.56
C THR A 175 -21.02 -11.22 -17.71
N VAL A 176 -20.27 -11.06 -16.60
CA VAL A 176 -18.84 -11.32 -16.53
C VAL A 176 -18.64 -12.62 -15.76
N THR A 177 -17.90 -13.55 -16.34
CA THR A 177 -17.48 -14.79 -15.68
C THR A 177 -15.97 -14.74 -15.45
N LEU A 178 -15.53 -14.88 -14.21
CA LEU A 178 -14.13 -14.93 -13.82
C LEU A 178 -13.87 -16.16 -12.98
N ASN A 179 -12.87 -16.95 -13.34
CA ASN A 179 -12.51 -18.20 -12.67
C ASN A 179 -13.73 -19.15 -12.49
N SER A 180 -14.54 -19.29 -13.53
CA SER A 180 -15.79 -20.07 -13.57
C SER A 180 -16.92 -19.56 -12.68
N VAL A 181 -16.80 -18.37 -12.07
CA VAL A 181 -17.87 -17.71 -11.31
C VAL A 181 -18.51 -16.67 -12.20
N ALA A 182 -19.79 -16.86 -12.54
CA ALA A 182 -20.58 -15.85 -13.23
C ALA A 182 -21.17 -14.86 -12.22
N TYR A 183 -20.89 -13.58 -12.41
CA TYR A 183 -21.43 -12.50 -11.58
C TYR A 183 -22.79 -12.05 -12.13
N ALA A 184 -23.60 -11.44 -11.26
CA ALA A 184 -24.90 -10.90 -11.66
C ALA A 184 -24.73 -9.95 -12.86
N ALA A 185 -25.70 -9.99 -13.77
CA ALA A 185 -25.68 -9.15 -14.95
C ALA A 185 -25.74 -7.66 -14.55
N VAL A 186 -24.91 -6.86 -15.21
CA VAL A 186 -24.85 -5.41 -15.05
C VAL A 186 -25.49 -4.77 -16.28
N THR A 187 -26.50 -3.93 -16.08
CA THR A 187 -27.08 -3.13 -17.16
C THR A 187 -26.13 -1.99 -17.52
N VAL A 188 -25.56 -2.07 -18.70
CA VAL A 188 -24.57 -1.12 -19.21
C VAL A 188 -25.29 -0.01 -20.00
N SER A 189 -24.92 1.24 -19.73
CA SER A 189 -25.43 2.43 -20.38
C SER A 189 -24.29 3.37 -20.79
N GLY A 190 -24.61 4.33 -21.66
CA GLY A 190 -23.64 5.32 -22.15
C GLY A 190 -23.66 5.47 -23.67
N THR A 191 -23.10 6.56 -24.16
CA THR A 191 -23.11 6.90 -25.58
C THR A 191 -21.87 6.39 -26.31
N THR A 192 -20.71 6.37 -25.65
CA THR A 192 -19.44 5.89 -26.20
C THR A 192 -19.07 4.51 -25.65
N LEU A 193 -18.09 3.86 -26.25
CA LEU A 193 -17.54 2.61 -25.73
C LEU A 193 -16.95 2.81 -24.33
N GLY A 194 -16.21 3.90 -24.11
CA GLY A 194 -15.63 4.25 -22.81
C GLY A 194 -16.68 4.44 -21.73
N ASP A 195 -17.79 5.16 -22.01
CA ASP A 195 -18.88 5.32 -21.05
C ASP A 195 -19.49 3.98 -20.63
N ARG A 196 -19.65 3.07 -21.59
CA ARG A 196 -20.21 1.73 -21.34
C ARG A 196 -19.28 0.85 -20.52
N ILE A 197 -17.97 0.92 -20.79
CA ILE A 197 -16.96 0.21 -19.97
C ILE A 197 -16.94 0.78 -18.54
N ALA A 198 -17.00 2.09 -18.40
CA ALA A 198 -17.07 2.74 -17.08
C ALA A 198 -18.35 2.35 -16.32
N SER A 199 -19.51 2.33 -17.01
CA SER A 199 -20.78 1.85 -16.46
C SER A 199 -20.72 0.39 -16.02
N LEU A 200 -20.08 -0.48 -16.81
CA LEU A 200 -19.86 -1.89 -16.46
C LEU A 200 -18.97 -2.02 -15.21
N SER A 201 -17.87 -1.28 -15.15
CA SER A 201 -16.97 -1.28 -14.00
C SER A 201 -17.70 -0.89 -12.72
N ALA A 202 -18.41 0.23 -12.73
CA ALA A 202 -19.16 0.70 -11.57
C ALA A 202 -20.24 -0.30 -11.12
N GLY A 203 -20.93 -0.93 -12.08
CA GLY A 203 -21.93 -1.96 -11.78
C GLY A 203 -21.32 -3.23 -11.18
N LEU A 204 -20.15 -3.66 -11.64
CA LEU A 204 -19.45 -4.81 -11.09
C LEU A 204 -18.94 -4.54 -9.67
N GLU A 205 -18.39 -3.37 -9.40
CA GLU A 205 -17.93 -2.96 -8.07
C GLU A 205 -19.07 -2.91 -7.04
N ALA A 206 -20.30 -2.63 -7.48
CA ALA A 206 -21.50 -2.67 -6.64
C ALA A 206 -21.93 -4.10 -6.26
N ILE A 207 -21.42 -5.14 -6.93
CA ILE A 207 -21.70 -6.55 -6.61
C ILE A 207 -20.77 -7.01 -5.51
N GLY A 208 -21.25 -7.17 -4.27
CA GLY A 208 -20.42 -7.52 -3.12
C GLY A 208 -19.58 -8.81 -3.30
N ALA A 209 -20.09 -9.82 -4.00
CA ALA A 209 -19.33 -11.03 -4.31
C ALA A 209 -18.19 -10.79 -5.31
N PHE A 210 -18.35 -9.86 -6.23
CA PHE A 210 -17.32 -9.43 -7.16
C PHE A 210 -16.27 -8.60 -6.42
N ASP A 211 -16.71 -7.56 -5.72
CA ASP A 211 -15.80 -6.70 -4.96
C ASP A 211 -14.98 -7.46 -3.91
N ALA A 212 -15.52 -8.51 -3.29
CA ALA A 212 -14.77 -9.37 -2.39
C ALA A 212 -13.62 -10.15 -3.07
N ALA A 213 -13.69 -10.40 -4.39
CA ALA A 213 -12.78 -11.30 -5.10
C ALA A 213 -11.84 -10.60 -6.09
N TRP A 214 -12.27 -9.50 -6.68
CA TRP A 214 -11.58 -8.84 -7.79
C TRP A 214 -11.48 -7.32 -7.60
N ILE A 215 -10.46 -6.76 -8.21
CA ILE A 215 -10.31 -5.32 -8.46
C ILE A 215 -10.47 -5.11 -9.95
N VAL A 216 -11.23 -4.11 -10.35
CA VAL A 216 -11.40 -3.75 -11.76
C VAL A 216 -10.55 -2.54 -12.11
N GLU A 217 -9.94 -2.58 -13.27
CA GLU A 217 -9.25 -1.47 -13.91
C GLU A 217 -9.66 -1.40 -15.37
N PHE A 218 -9.82 -0.20 -15.92
CA PHE A 218 -10.30 -0.05 -17.29
C PHE A 218 -9.80 1.25 -17.93
N ASP A 219 -9.78 1.24 -19.26
CA ASP A 219 -9.67 2.41 -20.12
C ASP A 219 -10.82 2.44 -21.15
N THR A 220 -10.70 3.26 -22.20
CA THR A 220 -11.74 3.42 -23.22
C THR A 220 -11.95 2.19 -24.12
N THR A 221 -11.08 1.19 -24.06
CA THR A 221 -11.04 0.03 -24.99
C THR A 221 -10.83 -1.31 -24.32
N GLN A 222 -10.57 -1.32 -23.02
CA GLN A 222 -10.26 -2.55 -22.30
C GLN A 222 -10.72 -2.49 -20.84
N ILE A 223 -10.95 -3.67 -20.27
CA ILE A 223 -11.19 -3.87 -18.86
C ILE A 223 -10.30 -5.00 -18.35
N SER A 224 -9.69 -4.82 -17.20
CA SER A 224 -8.79 -5.77 -16.55
C SER A 224 -9.26 -6.09 -15.15
N PHE A 225 -9.11 -7.33 -14.76
CA PHE A 225 -9.53 -7.86 -13.47
C PHE A 225 -8.31 -8.43 -12.74
N LEU A 226 -7.98 -7.84 -11.60
CA LEU A 226 -6.93 -8.31 -10.70
C LEU A 226 -7.58 -9.08 -9.55
N SER A 227 -7.20 -10.34 -9.38
CA SER A 227 -7.67 -11.16 -8.25
C SER A 227 -7.15 -10.60 -6.92
N LYS A 228 -8.02 -10.46 -5.92
CA LYS A 228 -7.65 -10.01 -4.56
C LYS A 228 -6.90 -11.08 -3.75
N SER A 229 -6.76 -12.29 -4.27
CA SER A 229 -5.97 -13.37 -3.67
C SER A 229 -5.01 -13.97 -4.69
N VAL A 230 -3.84 -14.37 -4.22
CA VAL A 230 -2.87 -15.15 -5.02
C VAL A 230 -3.35 -16.60 -5.22
N GLY A 231 -2.58 -17.35 -5.98
CA GLY A 231 -2.85 -18.76 -6.29
C GLY A 231 -3.54 -18.97 -7.63
N ALA A 232 -3.47 -20.19 -8.11
CA ALA A 232 -3.97 -20.58 -9.42
C ALA A 232 -5.47 -20.27 -9.58
N LYS A 233 -5.82 -19.65 -10.70
CA LYS A 233 -7.19 -19.35 -11.13
C LYS A 233 -7.42 -20.03 -12.48
N GLY A 234 -7.52 -21.36 -12.48
CA GLY A 234 -7.60 -22.17 -13.70
C GLY A 234 -8.98 -22.29 -14.33
N GLY A 235 -9.96 -21.52 -13.86
CA GLY A 235 -11.32 -21.55 -14.38
C GLY A 235 -11.52 -20.81 -15.71
N THR A 236 -12.77 -20.75 -16.16
CA THR A 236 -13.15 -20.06 -17.39
C THR A 236 -13.26 -18.55 -17.18
N TYR A 237 -12.97 -17.79 -18.23
CA TYR A 237 -13.07 -16.35 -18.29
C TYR A 237 -13.86 -15.94 -19.53
N SER A 238 -14.97 -15.25 -19.35
CA SER A 238 -15.80 -14.79 -20.46
C SER A 238 -16.59 -13.54 -20.11
N MET A 239 -16.99 -12.83 -21.15
CA MET A 239 -17.90 -11.71 -21.05
C MET A 239 -18.98 -11.92 -22.13
N THR A 240 -20.23 -11.89 -21.73
CA THR A 240 -21.40 -12.05 -22.63
C THR A 240 -22.38 -10.91 -22.40
N SER A 241 -23.16 -10.58 -23.43
CA SER A 241 -24.15 -9.50 -23.37
C SER A 241 -25.46 -9.91 -24.03
N THR A 242 -26.57 -9.32 -23.60
CA THR A 242 -27.87 -9.39 -24.28
C THR A 242 -27.91 -8.55 -25.56
N ALA A 243 -26.97 -7.60 -25.71
CA ALA A 243 -26.75 -6.77 -26.91
C ALA A 243 -25.47 -7.21 -27.64
N THR A 244 -25.05 -6.44 -28.65
CA THR A 244 -23.82 -6.76 -29.39
C THR A 244 -22.59 -6.55 -28.53
N ILE A 245 -21.72 -7.54 -28.45
CA ILE A 245 -20.42 -7.47 -27.78
C ILE A 245 -19.35 -8.15 -28.65
N SER A 246 -18.18 -7.52 -28.72
CA SER A 246 -17.00 -8.11 -29.33
C SER A 246 -15.81 -7.90 -28.38
N VAL A 247 -15.34 -9.00 -27.80
CA VAL A 247 -14.29 -9.00 -26.78
C VAL A 247 -13.25 -10.07 -27.09
N THR A 248 -12.00 -9.79 -26.73
CA THR A 248 -10.90 -10.76 -26.75
C THR A 248 -10.29 -10.81 -25.36
N GLY A 249 -10.39 -11.97 -24.71
CA GLY A 249 -9.80 -12.23 -23.40
C GLY A 249 -8.34 -12.65 -23.51
N SER A 250 -7.51 -12.20 -22.57
CA SER A 250 -6.12 -12.65 -22.40
C SER A 250 -5.70 -12.63 -20.93
N THR A 251 -4.95 -13.63 -20.50
CA THR A 251 -4.33 -13.65 -19.18
C THR A 251 -3.01 -12.88 -19.23
N LEU A 252 -2.91 -11.79 -18.50
CA LEU A 252 -1.69 -10.99 -18.39
C LEU A 252 -0.71 -11.60 -17.38
N GLN A 253 -1.21 -12.09 -16.25
CA GLN A 253 -0.45 -12.76 -15.21
C GLN A 253 -1.25 -13.97 -14.69
N SER A 254 -0.65 -15.14 -14.69
CA SER A 254 -1.25 -16.32 -14.04
C SER A 254 -1.06 -16.24 -12.53
N GLY A 255 -2.10 -16.58 -11.78
CA GLY A 255 -2.00 -16.66 -10.32
C GLY A 255 -1.11 -17.82 -9.87
N VAL A 256 -0.24 -17.56 -8.88
CA VAL A 256 0.65 -18.52 -8.24
C VAL A 256 0.47 -18.43 -6.72
N ALA A 257 0.49 -19.54 -6.01
CA ALA A 257 0.45 -19.54 -4.55
C ALA A 257 1.77 -19.03 -3.96
N HIS A 258 1.72 -18.50 -2.74
CA HIS A 258 2.94 -18.15 -2.00
C HIS A 258 3.82 -19.38 -1.76
N THR A 259 5.12 -19.12 -1.65
CA THR A 259 6.07 -19.99 -0.95
C THR A 259 6.23 -19.42 0.46
N ASP A 260 5.75 -20.17 1.45
CA ASP A 260 5.73 -19.72 2.84
C ASP A 260 6.91 -20.33 3.61
N GLU A 261 7.72 -19.49 4.22
CA GLU A 261 8.74 -19.92 5.17
C GLU A 261 8.33 -19.46 6.58
N TRP A 262 7.85 -20.40 7.40
CA TRP A 262 7.59 -20.17 8.81
C TRP A 262 8.80 -20.54 9.65
N ILE A 263 9.29 -19.58 10.43
CA ILE A 263 10.43 -19.75 11.33
C ILE A 263 9.92 -19.64 12.77
N PRO A 264 9.69 -20.77 13.46
CA PRO A 264 9.18 -20.77 14.83
C PRO A 264 10.21 -20.17 15.80
N GLN A 265 9.76 -19.67 16.94
CA GLN A 265 10.59 -19.09 18.00
C GLN A 265 11.78 -19.99 18.39
N THR A 266 11.57 -21.30 18.44
CA THR A 266 12.61 -22.29 18.75
C THR A 266 13.75 -22.33 17.73
N SER A 267 13.51 -21.78 16.52
CA SER A 267 14.49 -21.71 15.41
C SER A 267 15.13 -20.33 15.23
N PHE A 268 14.84 -19.36 16.09
CA PHE A 268 15.48 -18.04 16.00
C PHE A 268 17.01 -18.15 16.10
N SER A 269 17.72 -17.37 15.29
CA SER A 269 19.17 -17.55 15.09
C SER A 269 20.02 -16.84 16.16
N GLU A 270 19.56 -15.72 16.70
CA GLU A 270 20.35 -14.88 17.60
C GLU A 270 19.89 -15.04 19.06
N ASP A 271 18.60 -14.89 19.34
CA ASP A 271 18.02 -15.05 20.68
C ASP A 271 16.66 -15.76 20.59
N LYS A 272 16.49 -16.83 21.35
CA LYS A 272 15.23 -17.60 21.36
C LYS A 272 14.08 -16.87 22.04
N LEU A 273 14.34 -15.77 22.76
CA LEU A 273 13.36 -15.03 23.56
C LEU A 273 12.56 -15.93 24.52
N ASN A 274 13.21 -16.90 25.12
CA ASN A 274 12.63 -17.87 26.06
C ASN A 274 13.34 -17.85 27.41
N GLY A 275 13.96 -16.72 27.78
CA GLY A 275 14.70 -16.53 29.00
C GLY A 275 16.12 -17.13 29.00
N THR A 276 16.52 -17.89 27.97
CA THR A 276 17.83 -18.56 27.93
C THR A 276 18.84 -17.88 26.98
N GLY A 277 18.41 -16.91 26.20
CA GLY A 277 19.24 -16.16 25.26
C GLY A 277 20.06 -15.05 25.93
N ALA A 278 20.85 -14.33 25.12
CA ALA A 278 21.73 -13.27 25.62
C ALA A 278 20.96 -12.10 26.25
N SER A 279 19.74 -11.81 25.78
CA SER A 279 18.88 -10.79 26.35
C SER A 279 18.20 -11.18 27.65
N GLN A 280 18.18 -12.47 27.99
CA GLN A 280 17.41 -13.06 29.10
C GLN A 280 15.91 -12.76 29.03
N MET A 281 15.41 -12.26 27.91
CA MET A 281 13.99 -12.00 27.70
C MET A 281 13.23 -13.31 27.50
N ASP A 282 12.17 -13.50 28.27
CA ASP A 282 11.11 -14.48 28.04
C ASP A 282 9.90 -13.71 27.50
N ILE A 283 9.72 -13.76 26.18
CA ILE A 283 8.71 -12.93 25.53
C ILE A 283 7.30 -13.45 25.82
N ASP A 284 6.41 -12.56 26.24
CA ASP A 284 4.98 -12.82 26.27
C ASP A 284 4.32 -12.10 25.06
N PRO A 285 4.05 -12.80 23.96
CA PRO A 285 3.43 -12.17 22.78
C PRO A 285 2.01 -11.68 23.01
N THR A 286 1.38 -12.03 24.14
CA THR A 286 0.04 -11.53 24.49
C THR A 286 0.06 -10.12 25.08
N LYS A 287 1.24 -9.61 25.39
CA LYS A 287 1.47 -8.22 25.80
C LYS A 287 1.83 -7.34 24.62
N LEU A 288 1.64 -6.04 24.77
CA LEU A 288 2.14 -5.08 23.80
C LEU A 288 3.66 -5.08 23.80
N ASN A 289 4.26 -5.56 22.73
CA ASN A 289 5.70 -5.51 22.49
C ASN A 289 5.99 -4.58 21.32
N VAL A 290 7.16 -3.95 21.31
CA VAL A 290 7.67 -3.17 20.19
C VAL A 290 8.55 -4.07 19.34
N TYR A 291 8.14 -4.30 18.11
CA TYR A 291 8.88 -5.08 17.14
C TYR A 291 9.52 -4.17 16.10
N GLN A 292 10.65 -4.60 15.56
CA GLN A 292 11.29 -3.97 14.42
C GLN A 292 11.67 -5.03 13.39
N ILE A 293 11.35 -4.76 12.12
CA ILE A 293 11.76 -5.55 10.97
C ILE A 293 12.61 -4.64 10.09
N GLN A 294 13.82 -5.08 9.73
CA GLN A 294 14.72 -4.41 8.79
C GLN A 294 15.04 -5.37 7.66
N TYR A 295 15.11 -4.90 6.44
CA TYR A 295 15.62 -5.69 5.35
C TYR A 295 16.41 -4.84 4.35
N ARG A 296 17.51 -5.39 3.90
CA ARG A 296 18.27 -4.92 2.75
C ARG A 296 18.01 -5.89 1.61
N TRP A 297 17.42 -5.40 0.55
CA TRP A 297 17.03 -6.32 -0.51
C TRP A 297 18.19 -6.61 -1.46
N LEU A 298 18.58 -5.68 -2.34
CA LEU A 298 19.54 -5.94 -3.44
C LEU A 298 19.42 -7.35 -4.07
N GLY A 299 18.23 -7.97 -3.92
CA GLY A 299 17.94 -9.33 -4.36
C GLY A 299 18.37 -10.46 -3.41
N ALA A 300 19.40 -10.29 -2.60
CA ALA A 300 19.95 -11.34 -1.73
C ALA A 300 20.40 -10.83 -0.35
N GLY A 301 19.88 -9.69 0.07
CA GLY A 301 20.27 -9.07 1.35
C GLY A 301 19.61 -9.73 2.56
N GLU A 302 20.18 -9.45 3.74
CA GLU A 302 19.72 -9.98 5.03
C GLU A 302 18.40 -9.33 5.48
N MET A 303 17.55 -10.09 6.17
CA MET A 303 16.43 -9.61 6.96
C MET A 303 16.72 -9.76 8.44
N ARG A 304 16.36 -8.74 9.24
CA ARG A 304 16.56 -8.71 10.69
C ARG A 304 15.24 -8.50 11.41
N PHE A 305 15.03 -9.25 12.47
CA PHE A 305 13.86 -9.17 13.33
C PHE A 305 14.33 -8.86 14.75
N SER A 306 13.79 -7.79 15.33
CA SER A 306 14.15 -7.29 16.65
C SER A 306 12.93 -7.04 17.50
N VAL A 307 13.12 -7.05 18.81
CA VAL A 307 12.11 -6.71 19.82
C VAL A 307 12.73 -5.84 20.90
N GLU A 308 11.96 -4.91 21.44
CA GLU A 308 12.38 -4.11 22.58
C GLU A 308 12.30 -4.96 23.86
N VAL A 309 13.39 -5.01 24.59
CA VAL A 309 13.49 -5.71 25.89
C VAL A 309 13.16 -4.75 27.04
N PRO A 310 12.89 -5.24 28.26
CA PRO A 310 12.43 -4.41 29.39
C PRO A 310 13.35 -3.26 29.78
N ASP A 311 14.63 -3.29 29.42
CA ASP A 311 15.59 -2.21 29.65
C ASP A 311 15.53 -1.08 28.60
N GLY A 312 14.64 -1.21 27.60
CA GLY A 312 14.43 -0.24 26.52
C GLY A 312 15.35 -0.43 25.31
N ASN A 313 16.23 -1.41 25.31
CA ASN A 313 17.05 -1.72 24.16
C ASN A 313 16.32 -2.60 23.14
N LEU A 314 16.62 -2.43 21.85
CA LEU A 314 16.18 -3.34 20.80
C LEU A 314 17.20 -4.49 20.67
N VAL A 315 16.73 -5.73 20.78
CA VAL A 315 17.53 -6.93 20.61
C VAL A 315 17.13 -7.64 19.34
N ILE A 316 18.12 -7.96 18.49
CA ILE A 316 17.90 -8.79 17.31
C ILE A 316 17.71 -10.24 17.77
N PHE A 317 16.54 -10.81 17.49
CA PHE A 317 16.26 -12.20 17.85
C PHE A 317 16.42 -13.17 16.68
N HIS A 318 16.26 -12.68 15.44
CA HIS A 318 16.45 -13.52 14.25
C HIS A 318 17.06 -12.74 13.08
N LYS A 319 17.96 -13.40 12.35
CA LYS A 319 18.52 -12.95 11.07
C LYS A 319 18.32 -14.02 10.02
N LYS A 320 17.69 -13.66 8.90
CA LYS A 320 17.60 -14.50 7.72
C LYS A 320 18.58 -13.99 6.67
N ARG A 321 19.51 -14.83 6.25
CA ARG A 321 20.54 -14.51 5.26
C ARG A 321 20.28 -15.26 3.96
N PHE A 322 20.49 -14.59 2.83
CA PHE A 322 20.26 -15.10 1.49
C PHE A 322 21.53 -15.09 0.62
N GLY A 323 22.52 -14.32 1.00
CA GLY A 323 23.77 -14.16 0.23
C GLY A 323 24.46 -15.50 -0.02
N ASN A 324 24.75 -15.80 -1.29
CA ASN A 324 25.39 -17.04 -1.75
C ASN A 324 24.59 -18.35 -1.45
N LEU A 325 23.24 -18.23 -1.32
CA LEU A 325 22.37 -19.39 -1.06
C LEU A 325 21.42 -19.67 -2.22
N ASN A 326 20.85 -18.63 -2.83
CA ASN A 326 19.81 -18.74 -3.85
C ASN A 326 20.28 -18.17 -5.19
N THR A 327 19.67 -18.65 -6.28
CA THR A 327 19.83 -18.08 -7.64
C THR A 327 18.80 -17.00 -7.92
N ASP A 328 17.67 -17.01 -7.19
CA ASP A 328 16.58 -16.06 -7.30
C ASP A 328 16.60 -15.02 -6.19
N VAL A 329 15.85 -13.95 -6.36
CA VAL A 329 15.73 -12.90 -5.35
C VAL A 329 15.01 -13.40 -4.10
N SER A 330 15.38 -12.84 -2.95
CA SER A 330 14.80 -13.21 -1.65
C SER A 330 13.31 -12.80 -1.52
N ILE A 331 12.89 -11.77 -2.21
CA ILE A 331 11.51 -11.26 -2.32
C ILE A 331 11.36 -10.65 -3.71
N ASP A 332 10.30 -10.98 -4.43
CA ASP A 332 10.06 -10.53 -5.80
C ASP A 332 9.83 -9.01 -5.88
N ASN A 333 9.07 -8.45 -4.93
CA ASN A 333 8.80 -7.03 -4.84
C ASN A 333 9.02 -6.52 -3.41
N PRO A 334 10.11 -5.78 -3.15
CA PRO A 334 10.43 -5.29 -1.83
C PRO A 334 9.59 -4.08 -1.38
N ALA A 335 8.71 -3.57 -2.22
CA ALA A 335 7.82 -2.47 -1.88
C ALA A 335 6.55 -3.02 -1.21
N MET A 336 6.41 -2.83 0.10
CA MET A 336 5.34 -3.42 0.90
C MET A 336 4.64 -2.39 1.78
N LYS A 337 3.39 -2.69 2.12
CA LYS A 337 2.57 -1.96 3.08
C LYS A 337 2.82 -2.46 4.50
N LEU A 338 2.40 -1.69 5.49
CA LEU A 338 2.45 -2.09 6.90
C LEU A 338 1.07 -2.33 7.46
N GLY A 339 0.94 -3.28 8.41
CA GLY A 339 -0.32 -3.48 9.09
C GLY A 339 -0.41 -4.74 9.91
N TYR A 340 -1.66 -5.12 10.14
CA TYR A 340 -2.06 -6.22 11.01
C TYR A 340 -3.05 -7.13 10.28
N VAL A 341 -2.96 -8.43 10.52
CA VAL A 341 -3.88 -9.44 9.98
C VAL A 341 -4.23 -10.48 11.03
N ALA A 342 -5.51 -10.81 11.13
CA ALA A 342 -6.02 -11.98 11.85
C ALA A 342 -6.93 -12.76 10.89
N ALA A 343 -6.71 -14.07 10.73
CA ALA A 343 -7.49 -14.88 9.81
C ALA A 343 -7.74 -16.31 10.34
N SER A 344 -8.95 -16.82 10.08
CA SER A 344 -9.29 -18.22 10.28
C SER A 344 -8.91 -19.03 9.03
N LEU A 345 -8.08 -20.04 9.20
CA LEU A 345 -7.67 -21.01 8.17
C LEU A 345 -8.56 -22.27 8.17
N GLY A 346 -9.82 -22.13 8.59
CA GLY A 346 -10.77 -23.23 8.75
C GLY A 346 -11.21 -23.48 10.20
N GLY A 347 -10.64 -22.75 11.17
CA GLY A 347 -11.04 -22.81 12.58
C GLY A 347 -12.43 -22.18 12.82
N THR A 348 -13.16 -22.69 13.80
CA THR A 348 -14.44 -22.16 14.27
C THR A 348 -14.44 -21.99 15.79
N GLY A 349 -15.29 -21.09 16.28
CA GLY A 349 -15.57 -20.92 17.71
C GLY A 349 -14.57 -20.05 18.47
N SER A 350 -13.37 -19.80 17.97
CA SER A 350 -12.40 -18.89 18.59
C SER A 350 -12.37 -17.54 17.86
N ASN A 351 -12.38 -16.45 18.63
CA ASN A 351 -12.14 -15.12 18.11
C ASN A 351 -10.69 -14.73 18.41
N ILE A 352 -9.84 -14.77 17.40
CA ILE A 352 -8.44 -14.41 17.50
C ILE A 352 -8.28 -12.93 17.18
N VAL A 353 -7.50 -12.23 18.02
CA VAL A 353 -7.35 -10.77 17.96
C VAL A 353 -5.89 -10.39 17.96
N VAL A 354 -5.47 -9.59 17.00
CA VAL A 354 -4.21 -8.86 17.02
C VAL A 354 -4.49 -7.38 17.23
N THR A 355 -3.72 -6.76 18.13
CA THR A 355 -3.80 -5.33 18.42
C THR A 355 -2.45 -4.66 18.31
N GLY A 356 -2.44 -3.33 18.05
CA GLY A 356 -1.23 -2.53 18.03
C GLY A 356 -1.54 -1.04 18.20
N ALA A 357 -0.65 -0.26 18.80
CA ALA A 357 -0.90 1.16 19.08
C ALA A 357 -0.43 2.07 17.95
N SER A 358 0.73 1.76 17.37
CA SER A 358 1.36 2.60 16.35
C SER A 358 2.22 1.78 15.40
N LEU A 359 2.48 2.36 14.23
CA LEU A 359 3.39 1.81 13.25
C LEU A 359 4.16 2.91 12.52
N LEU A 360 5.43 2.63 12.25
CA LEU A 360 6.34 3.45 11.46
C LEU A 360 6.94 2.56 10.37
N GLY A 361 6.91 3.04 9.13
CA GLY A 361 7.67 2.50 8.02
C GLY A 361 8.58 3.54 7.44
N GLY A 362 9.84 3.21 7.18
CA GLY A 362 10.82 4.17 6.71
C GLY A 362 11.97 3.53 5.94
N ILE A 363 12.82 4.40 5.44
CA ILE A 363 14.04 4.07 4.70
C ILE A 363 15.23 4.56 5.52
N GLU A 364 16.29 3.77 5.58
CA GLU A 364 17.56 4.12 6.18
C GLU A 364 18.36 4.97 5.20
N GLY A 365 18.15 6.30 5.23
CA GLY A 365 18.77 7.26 4.34
C GLY A 365 17.83 8.38 3.91
N LEU A 366 18.27 9.21 2.97
CA LEU A 366 17.47 10.28 2.38
C LEU A 366 16.60 9.73 1.25
N LEU A 367 15.34 10.19 1.22
CA LEU A 367 14.43 9.94 0.12
C LEU A 367 14.50 11.13 -0.85
N GLU A 368 15.29 11.00 -1.91
CA GLU A 368 15.33 11.98 -2.99
C GLU A 368 14.71 11.36 -4.24
N PRO A 369 13.60 11.92 -4.77
CA PRO A 369 13.06 11.47 -6.05
C PRO A 369 14.03 11.87 -7.17
N THR A 370 14.44 10.88 -7.97
CA THR A 370 15.40 11.06 -9.06
C THR A 370 14.75 11.06 -10.44
N PHE A 371 13.41 11.12 -10.52
CA PHE A 371 12.66 10.96 -11.76
C PHE A 371 12.31 12.29 -12.42
N LEU A 372 12.20 12.29 -13.74
CA LEU A 372 11.68 13.42 -14.49
C LEU A 372 10.19 13.62 -14.17
N PRO A 373 9.73 14.86 -14.05
CA PRO A 373 8.32 15.14 -13.86
C PRO A 373 7.52 14.83 -15.14
N SER A 374 6.31 14.32 -14.95
CA SER A 374 5.27 14.16 -15.97
C SER A 374 4.12 15.10 -15.70
N SER A 375 3.34 15.46 -16.71
CA SER A 375 2.18 16.32 -16.54
C SER A 375 1.05 15.97 -17.50
N VAL A 376 -0.18 16.24 -17.03
CA VAL A 376 -1.39 16.17 -17.85
C VAL A 376 -2.21 17.43 -17.65
N ASN A 377 -2.94 17.84 -18.66
CA ASN A 377 -3.80 19.00 -18.60
C ASN A 377 -5.15 18.78 -19.30
N ASN A 378 -6.13 19.56 -18.91
CA ASN A 378 -7.42 19.64 -19.59
C ASN A 378 -8.02 21.04 -19.50
N SER A 379 -8.90 21.34 -20.47
CA SER A 379 -9.71 22.56 -20.49
C SER A 379 -11.17 22.18 -20.76
N ARG A 380 -12.06 22.73 -19.94
CA ARG A 380 -13.53 22.56 -20.06
C ARG A 380 -14.17 23.94 -20.31
N SER A 381 -15.07 24.00 -21.28
CA SER A 381 -15.78 25.24 -21.67
C SER A 381 -17.31 25.06 -21.77
N SER A 382 -17.83 23.91 -21.34
CA SER A 382 -19.26 23.57 -21.39
C SER A 382 -19.73 22.90 -20.10
N GLY A 383 -21.03 22.84 -19.88
CA GLY A 383 -21.65 22.07 -18.80
C GLY A 383 -21.37 22.57 -17.38
N MET A 384 -20.92 23.82 -17.19
CA MET A 384 -20.58 24.39 -15.88
C MET A 384 -21.54 25.52 -15.49
N THR A 385 -22.84 25.25 -15.59
CA THR A 385 -23.89 26.27 -15.39
C THR A 385 -24.44 26.29 -13.96
N SER A 386 -24.33 25.19 -13.23
CA SER A 386 -24.74 25.13 -11.82
C SER A 386 -23.75 25.91 -10.94
N THR A 387 -24.30 26.68 -9.99
CA THR A 387 -23.49 27.46 -9.04
C THR A 387 -23.28 26.73 -7.70
N SER A 388 -23.91 25.58 -7.51
CA SER A 388 -23.80 24.76 -6.31
C SER A 388 -22.86 23.57 -6.48
N ASP A 389 -22.56 23.18 -7.74
CA ASP A 389 -21.86 21.94 -8.04
C ASP A 389 -20.37 22.15 -8.24
N HIS A 390 -19.59 21.13 -7.93
CA HIS A 390 -18.17 21.07 -8.19
C HIS A 390 -17.92 20.37 -9.53
N HIS A 391 -17.75 21.16 -10.59
CA HIS A 391 -17.56 20.67 -11.95
C HIS A 391 -16.14 20.07 -12.12
N VAL A 392 -16.07 18.82 -12.53
CA VAL A 392 -14.80 18.14 -12.80
C VAL A 392 -14.10 18.78 -14.01
N VAL A 393 -12.85 19.17 -13.84
CA VAL A 393 -11.99 19.66 -14.93
C VAL A 393 -11.00 18.58 -15.34
N LEU A 394 -10.37 17.93 -14.37
CA LEU A 394 -9.37 16.89 -14.60
C LEU A 394 -9.40 15.90 -13.44
N ALA A 395 -9.36 14.62 -13.75
CA ALA A 395 -9.07 13.58 -12.76
C ALA A 395 -7.82 12.79 -13.17
N VAL A 396 -7.03 12.38 -12.18
CA VAL A 396 -5.78 11.61 -12.40
C VAL A 396 -5.77 10.43 -11.46
N LYS A 397 -5.55 9.23 -12.01
CA LYS A 397 -5.56 7.94 -11.30
C LYS A 397 -4.20 7.28 -11.41
N ASN A 398 -3.76 6.69 -10.32
CA ASN A 398 -2.63 5.77 -10.29
C ASN A 398 -3.17 4.33 -10.39
N ASN A 399 -2.98 3.69 -11.54
CA ASN A 399 -3.51 2.37 -11.83
C ASN A 399 -2.85 1.29 -10.96
N ILE A 400 -3.63 0.25 -10.60
CA ILE A 400 -3.11 -0.89 -9.83
C ILE A 400 -2.40 -1.92 -10.69
N ILE A 401 -2.64 -1.90 -12.02
CA ILE A 401 -2.00 -2.79 -12.97
C ILE A 401 -1.11 -1.96 -13.90
N HIS A 402 0.17 -2.32 -13.99
CA HIS A 402 1.09 -1.73 -14.95
C HIS A 402 2.05 -2.79 -15.48
N ASN A 403 2.29 -2.81 -16.80
CA ASN A 403 3.14 -3.79 -17.45
C ASN A 403 2.84 -5.25 -17.04
N SER A 404 1.55 -5.59 -16.96
CA SER A 404 1.05 -6.93 -16.58
C SER A 404 1.42 -7.37 -15.15
N LYS A 405 1.72 -6.43 -14.25
CA LYS A 405 2.06 -6.68 -12.85
C LYS A 405 1.28 -5.75 -11.94
N ILE A 406 1.22 -6.07 -10.65
CA ILE A 406 0.71 -5.15 -9.64
C ILE A 406 1.66 -3.94 -9.55
N ASN A 407 1.09 -2.76 -9.74
CA ASN A 407 1.80 -1.50 -9.60
C ASN A 407 2.03 -1.16 -8.12
N THR A 408 3.24 -0.77 -7.77
CA THR A 408 3.63 -0.30 -6.44
C THR A 408 4.22 1.12 -6.47
N ARG A 409 4.27 1.77 -7.65
CA ARG A 409 4.74 3.15 -7.77
C ARG A 409 3.75 4.10 -7.14
N GLU A 410 4.24 5.12 -6.47
CA GLU A 410 3.42 6.20 -5.92
C GLU A 410 3.62 7.48 -6.75
N LEU A 411 2.55 8.25 -6.93
CA LEU A 411 2.63 9.58 -7.53
C LEU A 411 2.86 10.59 -6.45
N ILE A 412 3.92 11.34 -6.56
CA ILE A 412 4.21 12.49 -5.69
C ILE A 412 3.84 13.74 -6.48
N LEU A 413 2.81 14.44 -6.03
CA LEU A 413 2.32 15.65 -6.68
C LEU A 413 3.32 16.80 -6.49
N ARG A 414 3.61 17.53 -7.58
CA ARG A 414 4.55 18.64 -7.58
C ARG A 414 3.85 19.98 -7.69
N GLU A 415 3.01 20.13 -8.69
CA GLU A 415 2.39 21.41 -9.02
C GLU A 415 0.99 21.22 -9.60
N ILE A 416 0.09 22.13 -9.25
CA ILE A 416 -1.18 22.33 -9.95
C ILE A 416 -1.20 23.73 -10.51
N SER A 417 -1.45 23.82 -11.82
CA SER A 417 -1.79 25.05 -12.49
C SER A 417 -3.26 25.07 -12.82
N ALA A 418 -3.96 26.17 -12.52
CA ALA A 418 -5.37 26.31 -12.86
C ALA A 418 -5.68 27.72 -13.38
N ALA A 419 -6.62 27.80 -14.32
CA ALA A 419 -7.17 29.06 -14.83
C ALA A 419 -8.68 28.93 -15.00
N ALA A 420 -9.42 29.99 -14.72
CA ALA A 420 -10.87 29.98 -14.87
C ALA A 420 -11.45 31.38 -15.14
N ALA A 421 -12.64 31.39 -15.79
CA ALA A 421 -13.42 32.59 -16.03
C ALA A 421 -14.89 32.32 -15.77
N THR A 422 -15.62 33.33 -15.25
CA THR A 422 -17.05 33.29 -15.00
C THR A 422 -17.78 34.38 -15.78
N ALA A 423 -19.01 34.10 -16.15
CA ALA A 423 -19.87 35.08 -16.81
C ALA A 423 -20.19 36.29 -15.92
N GLY A 424 -20.22 36.10 -14.60
CA GLY A 424 -20.55 37.16 -13.62
C GLY A 424 -19.32 37.90 -13.05
N GLY A 425 -18.12 37.64 -13.52
CA GLY A 425 -16.91 38.31 -13.04
C GLY A 425 -16.49 37.93 -11.59
N VAL A 426 -17.00 36.82 -11.05
CA VAL A 426 -16.73 36.39 -9.67
C VAL A 426 -15.54 35.44 -9.61
N PRO A 427 -14.86 35.34 -8.47
CA PRO A 427 -13.78 34.36 -8.27
C PRO A 427 -14.28 32.93 -8.38
N VAL A 428 -13.37 32.03 -8.75
CA VAL A 428 -13.60 30.59 -8.87
C VAL A 428 -12.83 29.86 -7.79
N THR A 429 -13.50 28.96 -7.06
CA THR A 429 -12.86 28.03 -6.14
C THR A 429 -12.40 26.81 -6.92
N VAL A 430 -11.11 26.51 -6.86
CA VAL A 430 -10.51 25.24 -7.32
C VAL A 430 -10.39 24.32 -6.14
N THR A 431 -10.84 23.08 -6.27
CA THR A 431 -10.85 22.10 -5.18
C THR A 431 -10.28 20.77 -5.64
N ILE A 432 -9.41 20.19 -4.81
CA ILE A 432 -8.81 18.88 -5.01
C ILE A 432 -9.47 17.87 -4.07
N TRP A 433 -9.94 16.77 -4.65
CA TRP A 433 -10.60 15.68 -3.95
C TRP A 433 -9.81 14.39 -4.08
N PHE A 434 -9.88 13.54 -3.06
CA PHE A 434 -9.25 12.22 -3.07
C PHE A 434 -10.33 11.14 -3.08
N ASN A 435 -10.35 10.30 -4.11
CA ASN A 435 -11.32 9.21 -4.30
C ASN A 435 -12.78 9.66 -4.12
N ALA A 436 -13.11 10.88 -4.48
CA ALA A 436 -14.46 11.36 -4.36
C ALA A 436 -15.36 10.80 -5.49
N PRO A 437 -16.57 10.33 -5.19
CA PRO A 437 -17.50 9.87 -6.22
C PRO A 437 -17.97 11.03 -7.10
N THR A 438 -18.36 10.71 -8.32
CA THR A 438 -18.90 11.65 -9.30
C THR A 438 -20.34 11.27 -9.68
N ALA A 439 -21.09 12.23 -10.22
CA ALA A 439 -22.47 12.01 -10.68
C ALA A 439 -22.53 10.98 -11.81
N ASP A 440 -21.61 11.10 -12.78
CA ASP A 440 -21.41 10.09 -13.82
C ASP A 440 -20.04 9.41 -13.64
N PRO A 441 -19.89 8.16 -14.03
CA PRO A 441 -18.59 7.45 -13.93
C PRO A 441 -17.51 8.16 -14.75
N LEU A 442 -16.31 8.26 -14.16
CA LEU A 442 -15.12 8.78 -14.86
C LEU A 442 -14.65 7.78 -15.93
N VAL A 443 -14.45 8.26 -17.14
CA VAL A 443 -13.87 7.47 -18.25
C VAL A 443 -12.38 7.71 -18.25
N TRP A 444 -11.61 6.66 -18.02
CA TRP A 444 -10.16 6.73 -17.91
C TRP A 444 -9.47 6.54 -19.24
N VAL A 445 -8.40 7.29 -19.48
CA VAL A 445 -7.52 7.18 -20.63
C VAL A 445 -6.10 7.03 -20.10
N ASP A 446 -5.39 5.99 -20.53
CA ASP A 446 -3.99 5.82 -20.15
C ASP A 446 -3.14 6.96 -20.73
N GLU A 447 -2.29 7.55 -19.90
CA GLU A 447 -1.42 8.65 -20.32
C GLU A 447 -0.38 8.15 -21.32
N SER A 448 0.31 7.05 -20.99
CA SER A 448 1.22 6.34 -21.91
C SER A 448 1.46 4.90 -21.43
N THR A 449 2.22 4.13 -22.21
CA THR A 449 2.61 2.77 -21.82
C THR A 449 3.78 2.73 -20.83
N GLU A 450 4.43 3.86 -20.57
CA GLU A 450 5.61 3.95 -19.69
C GLU A 450 5.25 4.28 -18.24
N THR A 451 4.05 4.85 -18.05
CA THR A 451 3.53 5.28 -16.73
C THR A 451 2.28 4.48 -16.32
N PRO A 452 2.07 4.20 -15.03
CA PRO A 452 0.84 3.59 -14.55
C PRO A 452 -0.33 4.59 -14.44
N ILE A 453 -0.24 5.74 -15.10
CA ILE A 453 -1.20 6.82 -14.91
C ILE A 453 -2.27 6.80 -15.98
N SER A 454 -3.53 6.93 -15.53
CA SER A 454 -4.65 7.27 -16.38
C SER A 454 -5.24 8.62 -15.94
N TYR A 455 -5.81 9.34 -16.88
CA TYR A 455 -6.53 10.57 -16.60
C TYR A 455 -7.95 10.52 -17.15
N SER A 456 -8.81 11.36 -16.63
CA SER A 456 -10.17 11.53 -17.14
C SER A 456 -10.52 13.01 -17.30
N THR A 457 -11.16 13.29 -18.40
CA THR A 457 -11.72 14.62 -18.74
C THR A 457 -13.23 14.58 -18.85
N THR A 458 -13.88 13.56 -18.26
CA THR A 458 -15.33 13.40 -18.27
C THR A 458 -16.01 14.63 -17.70
N GLU A 459 -16.93 15.22 -18.45
CA GLU A 459 -17.73 16.37 -18.01
C GLU A 459 -18.82 15.90 -17.03
N THR A 460 -18.51 15.91 -15.76
CA THR A 460 -19.37 15.49 -14.65
C THR A 460 -19.16 16.37 -13.42
N GLU A 461 -19.86 16.11 -12.32
CA GLU A 461 -19.77 16.82 -11.05
C GLU A 461 -19.32 15.87 -9.93
N VAL A 462 -18.60 16.43 -8.95
CA VAL A 462 -18.21 15.70 -7.74
C VAL A 462 -19.42 15.58 -6.81
N THR A 463 -19.71 14.38 -6.36
CA THR A 463 -20.70 14.14 -5.30
C THR A 463 -20.07 14.49 -3.95
N THR A 464 -20.37 15.69 -3.43
CA THR A 464 -19.70 16.26 -2.26
C THR A 464 -20.20 15.73 -0.92
N SER A 465 -21.37 15.06 -0.88
CA SER A 465 -21.95 14.54 0.37
C SER A 465 -21.02 13.56 1.07
N GLY A 466 -20.61 13.87 2.31
CA GLY A 466 -19.69 13.06 3.09
C GLY A 466 -18.22 13.13 2.66
N GLN A 467 -17.91 13.97 1.68
CA GLN A 467 -16.54 14.14 1.18
C GLN A 467 -15.86 15.35 1.84
N VAL A 468 -14.55 15.24 2.07
CA VAL A 468 -13.72 16.33 2.56
C VAL A 468 -12.64 16.60 1.51
N PRO A 469 -12.55 17.84 1.00
CA PRO A 469 -11.47 18.19 0.07
C PRO A 469 -10.10 18.07 0.73
N ILE A 470 -9.07 17.74 -0.04
CA ILE A 470 -7.70 17.71 0.46
C ILE A 470 -7.03 19.09 0.36
N TYR A 471 -7.44 19.88 -0.60
CA TYR A 471 -6.93 21.25 -0.79
C TYR A 471 -7.95 22.10 -1.58
N SER A 472 -8.00 23.39 -1.31
CA SER A 472 -8.81 24.36 -2.07
C SER A 472 -8.11 25.73 -2.11
N PHE A 473 -8.26 26.42 -3.24
CA PHE A 473 -7.76 27.79 -3.42
C PHE A 473 -8.68 28.59 -4.34
N LEU A 474 -8.53 29.89 -4.35
CA LEU A 474 -9.36 30.81 -5.13
C LEU A 474 -8.53 31.41 -6.28
N ILE A 475 -9.15 31.46 -7.45
CA ILE A 475 -8.64 32.15 -8.63
C ILE A 475 -9.54 33.35 -8.90
N SER A 476 -8.95 34.51 -9.18
CA SER A 476 -9.71 35.67 -9.66
C SER A 476 -10.37 35.38 -11.02
N ASN A 477 -11.46 36.07 -11.35
CA ASN A 477 -12.07 35.94 -12.69
C ASN A 477 -11.04 36.27 -13.78
N ASP A 478 -11.00 35.45 -14.84
CA ASP A 478 -9.99 35.49 -15.90
C ASP A 478 -8.54 35.34 -15.40
N GLY A 479 -8.36 34.90 -14.14
CA GLY A 479 -7.07 34.66 -13.52
C GLY A 479 -6.53 33.26 -13.75
N HIS A 480 -5.27 33.11 -13.37
CA HIS A 480 -4.61 31.80 -13.26
C HIS A 480 -3.78 31.79 -11.97
N ASP A 481 -3.54 30.60 -11.46
CA ASP A 481 -2.66 30.39 -10.30
C ASP A 481 -1.91 29.06 -10.45
N ASN A 482 -0.70 29.03 -9.88
CA ASN A 482 0.15 27.86 -9.79
C ASN A 482 0.43 27.57 -8.32
N ILE A 483 0.10 26.38 -7.89
CA ILE A 483 0.28 25.93 -6.51
C ILE A 483 1.37 24.87 -6.47
N ASP A 484 2.45 25.17 -5.75
CA ASP A 484 3.47 24.20 -5.39
C ASP A 484 2.93 23.24 -4.32
N LEU A 485 2.83 21.97 -4.66
CA LEU A 485 2.36 20.90 -3.78
C LEU A 485 3.52 20.10 -3.16
N GLU A 486 4.76 20.36 -3.56
CA GLU A 486 5.92 19.59 -3.09
C GLU A 486 6.07 19.68 -1.57
N SER A 487 5.88 20.87 -1.01
CA SER A 487 5.94 21.10 0.44
C SER A 487 4.85 20.35 1.22
N LEU A 488 3.72 20.04 0.60
CA LEU A 488 2.59 19.31 1.19
C LEU A 488 2.78 17.80 1.13
N ARG A 489 3.75 17.31 0.37
CA ARG A 489 4.04 15.87 0.19
C ARG A 489 2.79 15.06 -0.11
N MET A 490 1.96 15.53 -1.02
CA MET A 490 0.76 14.81 -1.45
C MET A 490 1.14 13.62 -2.31
N ILE A 491 0.70 12.43 -1.92
CA ILE A 491 0.99 11.16 -2.59
C ILE A 491 -0.32 10.50 -3.01
N ILE A 492 -0.36 9.98 -4.23
CA ILE A 492 -1.45 9.14 -4.73
C ILE A 492 -0.92 7.71 -4.84
N PRO A 493 -1.27 6.82 -3.89
CA PRO A 493 -0.92 5.40 -3.97
C PRO A 493 -1.64 4.71 -5.14
N PRO A 494 -1.18 3.51 -5.58
CA PRO A 494 -1.89 2.70 -6.55
C PRO A 494 -3.36 2.47 -6.19
N GLN A 495 -4.23 2.35 -7.19
CA GLN A 495 -5.69 2.19 -7.08
C GLN A 495 -6.41 3.46 -6.58
N ASN A 496 -5.72 4.59 -6.43
CA ASN A 496 -6.33 5.83 -5.95
C ASN A 496 -6.26 6.91 -7.03
N TYR A 497 -7.16 7.88 -6.90
CA TYR A 497 -7.24 9.00 -7.82
C TYR A 497 -7.52 10.32 -7.12
N ILE A 498 -7.21 11.41 -7.79
CA ILE A 498 -7.63 12.76 -7.40
C ILE A 498 -8.49 13.36 -8.49
N ILE A 499 -9.36 14.28 -8.06
CA ILE A 499 -10.17 15.10 -8.95
C ILE A 499 -9.84 16.56 -8.69
N ILE A 500 -9.60 17.31 -9.74
CA ILE A 500 -9.52 18.76 -9.73
C ILE A 500 -10.85 19.29 -10.26
N SER A 501 -11.59 20.00 -9.42
CA SER A 501 -12.89 20.56 -9.75
C SER A 501 -12.94 22.07 -9.53
N VAL A 502 -13.89 22.72 -10.16
CA VAL A 502 -14.16 24.15 -10.04
C VAL A 502 -15.60 24.42 -9.60
N ASN A 503 -15.76 25.45 -8.77
CA ASN A 503 -17.08 25.95 -8.34
C ASN A 503 -17.05 27.48 -8.25
N ALA A 504 -18.16 28.14 -8.57
CA ALA A 504 -18.32 29.59 -8.42
C ALA A 504 -19.77 29.97 -8.18
N SER A 505 -20.02 31.14 -7.60
CA SER A 505 -21.38 31.69 -7.43
C SER A 505 -22.02 32.24 -8.73
N SER A 506 -21.40 32.02 -9.88
CA SER A 506 -21.88 32.35 -11.22
C SER A 506 -21.44 31.25 -12.20
N THR A 507 -22.16 31.19 -13.36
CA THR A 507 -21.79 30.28 -14.44
C THR A 507 -20.31 30.41 -14.81
N ILE A 508 -19.58 29.29 -14.78
CA ILE A 508 -18.19 29.22 -15.22
C ILE A 508 -18.16 29.05 -16.72
N SER A 509 -17.57 29.99 -17.43
CA SER A 509 -17.52 29.99 -18.90
C SER A 509 -16.39 29.15 -19.46
N ARG A 510 -15.30 29.03 -18.70
CA ARG A 510 -14.15 28.15 -18.99
C ARG A 510 -13.40 27.83 -17.72
N ALA A 511 -12.79 26.66 -17.68
CA ALA A 511 -11.83 26.28 -16.65
C ALA A 511 -10.75 25.39 -17.27
N SER A 512 -9.52 25.55 -16.83
CA SER A 512 -8.38 24.71 -17.24
C SER A 512 -7.61 24.29 -16.02
N ALA A 513 -7.11 23.07 -16.02
CA ALA A 513 -6.24 22.57 -14.97
C ALA A 513 -5.11 21.73 -15.58
N ALA A 514 -3.92 21.84 -14.99
CA ALA A 514 -2.78 20.97 -15.26
C ALA A 514 -2.25 20.43 -13.94
N LEU A 515 -1.82 19.20 -13.95
CA LEU A 515 -1.18 18.52 -12.81
C LEU A 515 0.19 18.02 -13.23
N THR A 516 1.20 18.31 -12.41
CA THR A 516 2.56 17.81 -12.57
C THR A 516 2.90 16.89 -11.39
N TRP A 517 3.53 15.76 -11.65
CA TRP A 517 3.94 14.78 -10.65
C TRP A 517 5.29 14.16 -10.99
N VAL A 518 5.85 13.46 -10.02
CA VAL A 518 6.93 12.49 -10.24
C VAL A 518 6.45 11.11 -9.76
N GLU A 519 6.93 10.08 -10.42
CA GLU A 519 6.68 8.69 -10.03
C GLU A 519 7.84 8.18 -9.19
N ASP A 520 7.52 7.50 -8.10
CA ASP A 520 8.54 6.93 -7.23
C ASP A 520 8.32 5.44 -6.99
#